data_65136497228e93a8b06675887312edb3
#
_entry.id   65136497228e93a8b06675887312edb3
#
_cell.length_a   1.000
_cell.length_b   1.000
_cell.length_c   1.000
_cell.angle_alpha   90.00
_cell.angle_beta   90.00
_cell.angle_gamma   90.00
#
_symmetry.space_group_name_H-M   'P 1'
#
loop_
_entity.id
_entity.type
_entity.pdbx_description
1 polymer ?
#
loop_
_entity_poly.entity_id
_entity_poly.type
_entity_poly.pdbx_seq_one_letter_code
_entity_poly.pdbx_strand_id
1 'polypeptide(L)'
;MRGALLHNTGDETLEIVDDLEVADPGPGQVKIQIEATGVCHSDLHAMTGSLPQPAPVVLGHEGAGIITAVGEGVTNLAEGDHVIVAWSPPCGHCTMCVDHKSPHLCVMLQFEWAIQQKFQRGDTGVFGMAGSGTWARETIMPWQGAIKIDDDIPFPVASLVGCAVMTGVGAAINTAKVTPGSSVVVFGCGGVGISVIQGARIAGAATIVAVDMVDSKLETAKTFGATHAVKPEGLEDLKGELTAGDGFDYAFEAIGLP
;
A
#
# COMPACT_ATOMS: atom_id res chain seq x y z
N MET A 1 19.34 13.95 6.32
CA MET A 1 18.96 13.28 5.04
C MET A 1 17.79 13.97 4.39
N ARG A 2 17.57 13.70 3.09
CA ARG A 2 16.45 14.27 2.33
C ARG A 2 15.12 13.60 2.63
N GLY A 3 14.03 14.40 2.71
CA GLY A 3 12.67 13.89 2.85
C GLY A 3 11.62 14.93 2.45
N ALA A 4 10.36 14.47 2.32
CA ALA A 4 9.21 15.32 2.03
C ALA A 4 8.33 15.47 3.28
N LEU A 5 8.21 16.67 3.79
CA LEU A 5 7.60 17.00 5.07
C LEU A 5 6.28 17.74 4.88
N LEU A 6 5.22 17.25 5.50
CA LEU A 6 3.95 17.94 5.71
C LEU A 6 4.01 18.60 7.10
N HIS A 7 3.91 19.92 7.17
CA HIS A 7 3.95 20.64 8.44
C HIS A 7 2.63 20.59 9.18
N ASN A 8 1.52 20.79 8.46
CA ASN A 8 0.20 20.77 9.05
C ASN A 8 -0.78 20.06 8.12
N THR A 9 -1.77 19.41 8.69
CA THR A 9 -2.93 18.95 7.92
C THR A 9 -3.63 20.14 7.27
N GLY A 10 -3.92 20.04 5.99
CA GLY A 10 -4.51 21.11 5.18
C GLY A 10 -3.49 21.87 4.34
N ASP A 11 -2.19 21.66 4.53
CA ASP A 11 -1.16 22.23 3.67
C ASP A 11 -1.26 21.64 2.25
N GLU A 12 -1.31 22.50 1.23
CA GLU A 12 -1.43 22.07 -0.17
C GLU A 12 -0.10 21.59 -0.76
N THR A 13 1.01 21.88 -0.09
CA THR A 13 2.37 21.57 -0.56
C THR A 13 3.21 20.91 0.52
N LEU A 14 4.17 20.11 0.08
CA LEU A 14 5.19 19.52 0.95
C LEU A 14 6.48 20.34 0.88
N GLU A 15 7.15 20.48 2.00
CA GLU A 15 8.52 21.00 2.02
C GLU A 15 9.50 19.85 1.74
N ILE A 16 10.38 20.04 0.77
CA ILE A 16 11.52 19.13 0.58
C ILE A 16 12.66 19.64 1.46
N VAL A 17 13.03 18.82 2.42
CA VAL A 17 14.07 19.11 3.40
C VAL A 17 15.29 18.21 3.18
N ASP A 18 16.49 18.67 3.57
CA ASP A 18 17.71 17.88 3.48
C ASP A 18 18.38 17.63 4.85
N ASP A 19 17.74 18.10 5.92
CA ASP A 19 18.21 18.11 7.30
C ASP A 19 17.43 17.20 8.26
N LEU A 20 16.67 16.23 7.74
CA LEU A 20 16.06 15.20 8.58
C LEU A 20 17.12 14.25 9.13
N GLU A 21 16.90 13.81 10.35
CA GLU A 21 17.68 12.77 11.02
C GLU A 21 16.76 11.61 11.41
N VAL A 22 17.29 10.40 11.41
CA VAL A 22 16.64 9.20 11.94
C VAL A 22 17.60 8.50 12.87
N ALA A 23 17.12 8.07 14.04
CA ALA A 23 17.95 7.40 15.03
C ALA A 23 18.46 6.03 14.53
N ASP A 24 19.41 5.44 15.24
CA ASP A 24 19.73 4.02 15.06
C ASP A 24 18.60 3.15 15.59
N PRO A 25 18.41 1.93 15.01
CA PRO A 25 17.32 1.07 15.39
C PRO A 25 17.51 0.55 16.82
N GLY A 26 16.46 0.72 17.63
CA GLY A 26 16.39 0.14 18.98
C GLY A 26 16.06 -1.36 18.95
N PRO A 27 15.88 -1.99 20.13
CA PRO A 27 15.52 -3.40 20.19
C PRO A 27 14.27 -3.75 19.37
N GLY A 28 14.36 -4.81 18.56
CA GLY A 28 13.27 -5.25 17.68
C GLY A 28 12.99 -4.36 16.47
N GLN A 29 13.87 -3.42 16.16
CA GLN A 29 13.74 -2.49 15.04
C GLN A 29 14.76 -2.76 13.94
N VAL A 30 14.46 -2.26 12.75
CA VAL A 30 15.40 -2.23 11.62
C VAL A 30 15.43 -0.83 11.02
N LYS A 31 16.58 -0.43 10.48
CA LYS A 31 16.76 0.77 9.66
C LYS A 31 16.77 0.35 8.20
N ILE A 32 16.00 1.03 7.39
CA ILE A 32 15.85 0.74 5.96
C ILE A 32 16.23 1.97 5.16
N GLN A 33 17.21 1.83 4.26
CA GLN A 33 17.46 2.79 3.20
C GLN A 33 16.42 2.58 2.10
N ILE A 34 15.60 3.60 1.84
CA ILE A 34 14.54 3.54 0.84
C ILE A 34 15.13 3.75 -0.56
N GLU A 35 14.96 2.77 -1.41
CA GLU A 35 15.42 2.79 -2.81
C GLU A 35 14.29 3.17 -3.78
N ALA A 36 13.04 2.82 -3.43
CA ALA A 36 11.86 3.24 -4.16
C ALA A 36 10.67 3.42 -3.22
N THR A 37 9.80 4.37 -3.57
CA THR A 37 8.54 4.59 -2.87
C THR A 37 7.44 4.94 -3.85
N GLY A 38 6.24 4.40 -3.62
CA GLY A 38 5.04 4.74 -4.36
C GLY A 38 4.40 6.03 -3.85
N VAL A 39 3.40 6.50 -4.60
CA VAL A 39 2.51 7.61 -4.25
C VAL A 39 1.08 7.07 -4.27
N CYS A 40 0.40 7.14 -3.15
CA CYS A 40 -0.94 6.64 -2.97
C CYS A 40 -1.94 7.78 -2.73
N HIS A 41 -3.20 7.56 -3.03
CA HIS A 41 -4.27 8.52 -2.69
C HIS A 41 -4.38 8.75 -1.18
N SER A 42 -3.95 7.80 -0.36
CA SER A 42 -3.88 7.94 1.11
C SER A 42 -2.92 9.03 1.56
N ASP A 43 -1.86 9.31 0.79
CA ASP A 43 -0.93 10.43 1.08
C ASP A 43 -1.64 11.76 0.87
N LEU A 44 -2.45 11.91 -0.19
CA LEU A 44 -3.29 13.08 -0.41
C LEU A 44 -4.35 13.22 0.68
N HIS A 45 -4.96 12.12 1.13
CA HIS A 45 -5.92 12.13 2.24
C HIS A 45 -5.27 12.57 3.57
N ALA A 46 -3.99 12.25 3.78
CA ALA A 46 -3.24 12.75 4.93
C ALA A 46 -3.02 14.27 4.83
N MET A 47 -2.69 14.79 3.63
CA MET A 47 -2.57 16.23 3.40
C MET A 47 -3.88 16.96 3.64
N THR A 48 -4.99 16.48 3.08
CA THR A 48 -6.31 17.12 3.20
C THR A 48 -7.00 16.92 4.54
N GLY A 49 -6.50 16.01 5.38
CA GLY A 49 -7.09 15.67 6.68
C GLY A 49 -8.21 14.64 6.63
N SER A 50 -8.55 14.10 5.44
CA SER A 50 -9.53 13.01 5.33
C SER A 50 -9.02 11.72 5.97
N LEU A 51 -7.70 11.54 6.08
CA LEU A 51 -7.02 10.52 6.87
C LEU A 51 -6.11 11.22 7.89
N PRO A 52 -6.58 11.50 9.12
CA PRO A 52 -5.82 12.26 10.10
C PRO A 52 -4.47 11.60 10.43
N GLN A 53 -3.39 12.40 10.39
CA GLN A 53 -2.05 12.01 10.81
C GLN A 53 -1.53 13.02 11.83
N PRO A 54 -0.72 12.60 12.82
CA PRO A 54 0.01 13.55 13.65
C PRO A 54 1.02 14.32 12.79
N ALA A 55 1.17 15.63 13.03
CA ALA A 55 2.07 16.49 12.27
C ALA A 55 3.08 17.20 13.21
N PRO A 56 4.26 17.61 12.73
CA PRO A 56 4.77 17.46 11.37
C PRO A 56 5.07 15.99 11.02
N VAL A 57 4.90 15.61 9.75
CA VAL A 57 4.98 14.21 9.32
C VAL A 57 5.69 14.05 7.97
N VAL A 58 6.56 13.05 7.87
CA VAL A 58 7.05 12.54 6.58
C VAL A 58 5.99 11.59 6.02
N LEU A 59 5.49 11.88 4.83
CA LEU A 59 4.50 11.04 4.15
C LEU A 59 5.12 9.78 3.52
N GLY A 60 4.31 9.00 2.83
CA GLY A 60 4.69 7.77 2.17
C GLY A 60 4.59 6.53 3.05
N HIS A 61 4.02 5.48 2.47
CA HIS A 61 3.83 4.18 3.12
C HIS A 61 4.01 3.00 2.15
N GLU A 62 4.35 3.28 0.90
CA GLU A 62 4.64 2.29 -0.15
C GLU A 62 6.15 2.25 -0.42
N GLY A 63 6.93 1.68 0.48
CA GLY A 63 8.39 1.67 0.40
C GLY A 63 8.98 0.30 0.09
N ALA A 64 10.12 0.30 -0.60
CA ALA A 64 11.02 -0.84 -0.68
C ALA A 64 12.47 -0.35 -0.62
N GLY A 65 13.35 -1.15 -0.05
CA GLY A 65 14.73 -0.75 0.14
C GLY A 65 15.59 -1.84 0.77
N ILE A 66 16.72 -1.41 1.31
CA ILE A 66 17.77 -2.29 1.86
C ILE A 66 17.90 -2.04 3.35
N ILE A 67 17.99 -3.09 4.15
CA ILE A 67 18.31 -2.99 5.57
C ILE A 67 19.75 -2.53 5.74
N THR A 68 19.94 -1.42 6.46
CA THR A 68 21.26 -0.84 6.73
C THR A 68 21.71 -1.03 8.18
N ALA A 69 20.79 -1.34 9.09
CA ALA A 69 21.11 -1.70 10.47
C ALA A 69 19.96 -2.51 11.10
N VAL A 70 20.31 -3.40 12.02
CA VAL A 70 19.34 -4.20 12.79
C VAL A 70 19.56 -3.95 14.28
N GLY A 71 18.46 -3.79 15.02
CA GLY A 71 18.46 -3.63 16.46
C GLY A 71 18.58 -4.98 17.20
N GLU A 72 18.80 -4.89 18.50
CA GLU A 72 18.91 -6.08 19.36
C GLU A 72 17.64 -6.96 19.27
N GLY A 73 17.83 -8.28 19.23
CA GLY A 73 16.74 -9.26 19.19
C GLY A 73 16.15 -9.53 17.81
N VAL A 74 16.56 -8.82 16.77
CA VAL A 74 16.19 -9.14 15.38
C VAL A 74 17.07 -10.28 14.88
N THR A 75 16.47 -11.43 14.54
CA THR A 75 17.20 -12.66 14.17
C THR A 75 16.87 -13.18 12.77
N ASN A 76 15.83 -12.66 12.15
CA ASN A 76 15.31 -13.13 10.87
C ASN A 76 15.62 -12.18 9.71
N LEU A 77 16.29 -11.06 9.98
CA LEU A 77 16.71 -10.05 9.02
C LEU A 77 18.15 -9.65 9.30
N ALA A 78 18.88 -9.24 8.27
CA ALA A 78 20.26 -8.81 8.34
C ALA A 78 20.51 -7.57 7.47
N GLU A 79 21.61 -6.87 7.72
CA GLU A 79 22.09 -5.81 6.84
C GLU A 79 22.32 -6.36 5.43
N GLY A 80 21.89 -5.61 4.42
CA GLY A 80 21.91 -6.01 3.02
C GLY A 80 20.64 -6.69 2.53
N ASP A 81 19.72 -7.14 3.40
CA ASP A 81 18.48 -7.74 2.98
C ASP A 81 17.60 -6.73 2.23
N HIS A 82 17.07 -7.13 1.06
CA HIS A 82 16.04 -6.38 0.34
C HIS A 82 14.69 -6.59 1.00
N VAL A 83 13.95 -5.50 1.23
CA VAL A 83 12.67 -5.55 1.95
C VAL A 83 11.60 -4.64 1.33
N ILE A 84 10.35 -5.04 1.53
CA ILE A 84 9.17 -4.21 1.34
C ILE A 84 8.75 -3.67 2.70
N VAL A 85 8.31 -2.42 2.75
CA VAL A 85 7.72 -1.79 3.93
C VAL A 85 6.24 -2.17 4.01
N ALA A 86 5.86 -2.90 5.05
CA ALA A 86 4.47 -3.16 5.42
C ALA A 86 4.04 -2.17 6.50
N TRP A 87 3.21 -1.20 6.12
CA TRP A 87 2.77 -0.10 6.99
C TRP A 87 1.84 -0.53 8.14
N SER A 88 1.30 -1.74 8.10
CA SER A 88 0.42 -2.31 9.13
C SER A 88 0.95 -3.67 9.60
N PRO A 89 2.10 -3.71 10.30
CA PRO A 89 2.71 -4.96 10.72
C PRO A 89 1.91 -5.63 11.84
N PRO A 90 1.77 -6.98 11.83
CA PRO A 90 1.15 -7.71 12.92
C PRO A 90 2.09 -7.78 14.14
N CYS A 91 1.56 -7.64 15.36
CA CYS A 91 2.38 -7.79 16.57
C CYS A 91 2.75 -9.24 16.90
N GLY A 92 2.01 -10.22 16.36
CA GLY A 92 2.23 -11.65 16.57
C GLY A 92 1.70 -12.23 17.89
N HIS A 93 1.17 -11.41 18.82
CA HIS A 93 0.77 -11.87 20.17
C HIS A 93 -0.61 -11.40 20.64
N CYS A 94 -1.27 -10.47 19.96
CA CYS A 94 -2.62 -10.05 20.35
C CYS A 94 -3.68 -11.08 19.94
N THR A 95 -4.90 -10.93 20.46
CA THR A 95 -6.04 -11.79 20.17
C THR A 95 -6.28 -11.98 18.66
N MET A 96 -6.16 -10.91 17.87
CA MET A 96 -6.30 -11.00 16.41
C MET A 96 -5.22 -11.87 15.77
N CYS A 97 -3.97 -11.77 16.24
CA CYS A 97 -2.86 -12.55 15.69
C CYS A 97 -2.91 -14.02 16.11
N VAL A 98 -3.22 -14.31 17.39
CA VAL A 98 -3.05 -15.64 17.96
C VAL A 98 -4.37 -16.43 17.96
N ASP A 99 -5.45 -15.85 18.49
CA ASP A 99 -6.71 -16.57 18.68
C ASP A 99 -7.55 -16.60 17.40
N HIS A 100 -7.71 -15.44 16.77
CA HIS A 100 -8.51 -15.34 15.54
C HIS A 100 -7.73 -15.69 14.26
N LYS A 101 -6.40 -15.82 14.33
CA LYS A 101 -5.52 -16.07 13.18
C LYS A 101 -5.75 -15.08 12.03
N SER A 102 -6.03 -13.84 12.39
CA SER A 102 -6.34 -12.73 11.50
C SER A 102 -5.33 -11.59 11.68
N PRO A 103 -4.03 -11.81 11.41
CA PRO A 103 -2.97 -10.83 11.66
C PRO A 103 -3.16 -9.52 10.90
N HIS A 104 -3.89 -9.55 9.79
CA HIS A 104 -4.26 -8.37 9.00
C HIS A 104 -5.22 -7.42 9.74
N LEU A 105 -5.85 -7.85 10.83
CA LEU A 105 -6.69 -7.02 11.71
C LEU A 105 -5.94 -6.54 12.97
N CYS A 106 -4.63 -6.78 13.03
CA CYS A 106 -3.81 -6.32 14.15
C CYS A 106 -3.58 -4.81 14.06
N VAL A 107 -4.03 -4.06 15.04
CA VAL A 107 -3.81 -2.61 15.12
C VAL A 107 -2.77 -2.22 16.16
N MET A 108 -2.24 -3.18 16.93
CA MET A 108 -1.37 -2.90 18.08
C MET A 108 -0.08 -2.19 17.68
N LEU A 109 0.73 -2.83 16.83
CA LEU A 109 1.98 -2.22 16.36
C LEU A 109 1.74 -0.99 15.50
N GLN A 110 0.73 -1.00 14.65
CA GLN A 110 0.40 0.14 13.82
C GLN A 110 0.10 1.38 14.67
N PHE A 111 -0.73 1.25 15.70
CA PHE A 111 -1.05 2.36 16.59
C PHE A 111 0.18 2.84 17.36
N GLU A 112 0.94 1.92 17.93
CA GLU A 112 2.16 2.24 18.67
C GLU A 112 3.17 3.03 17.83
N TRP A 113 3.35 2.60 16.56
CA TRP A 113 4.33 3.22 15.66
C TRP A 113 3.84 4.50 14.98
N ALA A 114 2.55 4.60 14.68
CA ALA A 114 1.97 5.78 14.04
C ALA A 114 2.09 7.05 14.91
N ILE A 115 2.12 6.90 16.23
CA ILE A 115 2.23 8.00 17.19
C ILE A 115 3.65 8.27 17.69
N GLN A 116 4.67 7.58 17.17
CA GLN A 116 6.06 7.81 17.53
C GLN A 116 6.73 8.79 16.57
N GLN A 117 7.45 9.76 17.16
CA GLN A 117 8.34 10.65 16.42
C GLN A 117 9.63 9.89 16.11
N LYS A 118 9.78 9.42 14.90
CA LYS A 118 10.91 8.61 14.47
C LYS A 118 11.98 9.40 13.72
N PHE A 119 11.63 10.60 13.28
CA PHE A 119 12.55 11.53 12.66
C PHE A 119 12.73 12.75 13.55
N GLN A 120 13.84 13.44 13.34
CA GLN A 120 14.20 14.68 14.01
C GLN A 120 14.60 15.72 12.97
N ARG A 121 14.18 16.97 13.18
CA ARG A 121 14.66 18.13 12.43
C ARG A 121 15.02 19.24 13.40
N GLY A 122 16.31 19.43 13.65
CA GLY A 122 16.75 20.30 14.75
C GLY A 122 16.16 19.83 16.07
N ASP A 123 15.43 20.69 16.79
CA ASP A 123 14.77 20.34 18.06
C ASP A 123 13.34 19.80 17.88
N THR A 124 12.86 19.66 16.65
CA THR A 124 11.49 19.24 16.36
C THR A 124 11.42 17.76 16.03
N GLY A 125 10.66 17.00 16.83
CA GLY A 125 10.34 15.61 16.50
C GLY A 125 9.32 15.54 15.37
N VAL A 126 9.52 14.61 14.43
CA VAL A 126 8.72 14.44 13.22
C VAL A 126 8.19 13.00 13.14
N PHE A 127 6.92 12.86 12.82
CA PHE A 127 6.26 11.56 12.66
C PHE A 127 6.53 10.95 11.28
N GLY A 128 6.25 9.65 11.13
CA GLY A 128 6.15 8.97 9.84
C GLY A 128 4.72 8.55 9.59
N MET A 129 4.19 8.83 8.41
CA MET A 129 2.83 8.42 8.02
C MET A 129 2.62 6.92 8.25
N ALA A 130 1.53 6.57 8.95
CA ALA A 130 1.22 5.19 9.34
C ALA A 130 2.39 4.46 10.03
N GLY A 131 3.29 5.18 10.70
CA GLY A 131 4.50 4.62 11.26
C GLY A 131 5.60 4.27 10.24
N SER A 132 5.47 4.62 8.97
CA SER A 132 6.42 4.31 7.89
C SER A 132 7.28 5.51 7.50
N GLY A 133 6.70 6.54 6.86
CA GLY A 133 7.41 7.74 6.42
C GLY A 133 8.40 7.45 5.29
N THR A 134 7.97 6.76 4.25
CA THR A 134 8.86 6.28 3.17
C THR A 134 9.29 7.35 2.18
N TRP A 135 8.76 8.59 2.28
CA TRP A 135 9.26 9.72 1.48
C TRP A 135 10.45 10.41 2.14
N ALA A 136 11.21 9.67 2.94
CA ALA A 136 12.57 10.01 3.40
C ALA A 136 13.56 8.98 2.87
N ARG A 137 14.85 9.33 2.85
CA ARG A 137 15.90 8.41 2.38
C ARG A 137 16.08 7.18 3.25
N GLU A 138 15.80 7.32 4.54
CA GLU A 138 15.87 6.22 5.50
C GLU A 138 14.66 6.29 6.42
N THR A 139 14.24 5.14 6.92
CA THR A 139 13.25 5.03 8.00
C THR A 139 13.64 3.93 8.97
N ILE A 140 13.10 4.00 10.20
CA ILE A 140 13.15 2.89 11.16
C ILE A 140 11.76 2.34 11.41
N MET A 141 11.67 1.05 11.62
CA MET A 141 10.39 0.38 11.91
C MET A 141 10.58 -0.93 12.69
N PRO A 142 9.52 -1.49 13.28
CA PRO A 142 9.56 -2.85 13.81
C PRO A 142 9.95 -3.84 12.72
N TRP A 143 10.78 -4.82 13.04
CA TRP A 143 11.20 -5.84 12.09
C TRP A 143 10.04 -6.57 11.40
N GLN A 144 8.88 -6.69 12.08
CA GLN A 144 7.67 -7.30 11.52
C GLN A 144 7.10 -6.53 10.32
N GLY A 145 7.45 -5.26 10.19
CA GLY A 145 7.05 -4.41 9.07
C GLY A 145 8.03 -4.45 7.89
N ALA A 146 9.18 -5.09 8.04
CA ALA A 146 10.17 -5.27 6.98
C ALA A 146 10.05 -6.69 6.41
N ILE A 147 9.42 -6.81 5.24
CA ILE A 147 9.18 -8.10 4.59
C ILE A 147 10.31 -8.37 3.61
N LYS A 148 11.14 -9.38 3.92
CA LYS A 148 12.26 -9.78 3.05
C LYS A 148 11.75 -10.29 1.70
N ILE A 149 12.40 -9.86 0.64
CA ILE A 149 12.16 -10.26 -0.76
C ILE A 149 13.44 -10.76 -1.40
N ASP A 150 13.32 -11.43 -2.54
CA ASP A 150 14.46 -11.85 -3.34
C ASP A 150 15.16 -10.63 -3.95
N ASP A 151 16.49 -10.69 -4.02
CA ASP A 151 17.33 -9.55 -4.43
C ASP A 151 17.16 -9.15 -5.91
N ASP A 152 16.57 -10.01 -6.74
CA ASP A 152 16.30 -9.77 -8.16
C ASP A 152 14.99 -9.02 -8.40
N ILE A 153 14.16 -8.80 -7.36
CA ILE A 153 12.93 -8.04 -7.49
C ILE A 153 13.26 -6.53 -7.54
N PRO A 154 12.90 -5.83 -8.63
CA PRO A 154 13.20 -4.39 -8.74
C PRO A 154 12.45 -3.57 -7.67
N PHE A 155 13.13 -2.70 -6.96
CA PHE A 155 12.54 -1.86 -5.91
C PHE A 155 11.31 -1.04 -6.35
N PRO A 156 11.25 -0.46 -7.56
CA PRO A 156 10.05 0.24 -8.02
C PRO A 156 8.81 -0.68 -8.13
N VAL A 157 9.00 -1.97 -8.38
CA VAL A 157 7.91 -2.96 -8.38
C VAL A 157 7.57 -3.36 -6.95
N ALA A 158 8.59 -3.67 -6.15
CA ALA A 158 8.46 -4.09 -4.77
C ALA A 158 7.71 -3.06 -3.91
N SER A 159 8.00 -1.75 -4.09
CA SER A 159 7.40 -0.69 -3.30
C SER A 159 5.86 -0.66 -3.37
N LEU A 160 5.28 -0.99 -4.53
CA LEU A 160 3.83 -1.00 -4.74
C LEU A 160 3.13 -2.18 -4.03
N VAL A 161 3.88 -3.23 -3.70
CA VAL A 161 3.32 -4.44 -3.05
C VAL A 161 2.85 -4.11 -1.63
N GLY A 162 3.52 -3.19 -0.94
CA GLY A 162 3.23 -2.80 0.44
C GLY A 162 1.83 -2.17 0.65
N CYS A 163 1.16 -1.67 -0.41
CA CYS A 163 -0.17 -1.08 -0.32
C CYS A 163 -1.07 -1.47 -1.49
N ALA A 164 -0.91 -0.85 -2.67
CA ALA A 164 -1.86 -0.96 -3.77
C ALA A 164 -2.06 -2.42 -4.22
N VAL A 165 -0.96 -3.19 -4.37
CA VAL A 165 -1.03 -4.56 -4.86
C VAL A 165 -1.71 -5.47 -3.85
N MET A 166 -1.27 -5.49 -2.59
CA MET A 166 -1.89 -6.35 -1.59
C MET A 166 -3.34 -5.97 -1.31
N THR A 167 -3.69 -4.68 -1.41
CA THR A 167 -5.07 -4.19 -1.24
C THR A 167 -5.98 -4.75 -2.33
N GLY A 168 -5.61 -4.57 -3.60
CA GLY A 168 -6.45 -5.01 -4.71
C GLY A 168 -6.52 -6.53 -4.86
N VAL A 169 -5.37 -7.22 -4.80
CA VAL A 169 -5.31 -8.69 -4.85
C VAL A 169 -6.05 -9.29 -3.66
N GLY A 170 -5.84 -8.76 -2.46
CA GLY A 170 -6.51 -9.20 -1.24
C GLY A 170 -8.02 -8.98 -1.27
N ALA A 171 -8.50 -7.88 -1.85
CA ALA A 171 -9.91 -7.62 -2.04
C ALA A 171 -10.57 -8.72 -2.89
N ALA A 172 -9.94 -9.11 -4.00
CA ALA A 172 -10.46 -10.14 -4.88
C ALA A 172 -10.40 -11.56 -4.25
N ILE A 173 -9.22 -11.95 -3.73
CA ILE A 173 -8.97 -13.33 -3.30
C ILE A 173 -9.49 -13.59 -1.88
N ASN A 174 -9.20 -12.68 -0.93
CA ASN A 174 -9.46 -12.92 0.49
C ASN A 174 -10.82 -12.37 0.94
N THR A 175 -11.21 -11.19 0.48
CA THR A 175 -12.43 -10.52 0.94
C THR A 175 -13.65 -10.98 0.13
N ALA A 176 -13.64 -10.76 -1.17
CA ALA A 176 -14.74 -11.16 -2.06
C ALA A 176 -14.75 -12.65 -2.36
N LYS A 177 -13.58 -13.32 -2.27
CA LYS A 177 -13.41 -14.74 -2.57
C LYS A 177 -13.92 -15.09 -3.96
N VAL A 178 -13.44 -14.32 -4.95
CA VAL A 178 -13.77 -14.52 -6.35
C VAL A 178 -13.55 -15.98 -6.73
N THR A 179 -14.56 -16.59 -7.37
CA THR A 179 -14.54 -18.01 -7.74
C THR A 179 -14.16 -18.21 -9.20
N PRO A 180 -13.53 -19.36 -9.56
CA PRO A 180 -13.23 -19.69 -10.94
C PRO A 180 -14.49 -19.69 -11.82
N GLY A 181 -14.37 -19.13 -13.03
CA GLY A 181 -15.46 -19.06 -14.00
C GLY A 181 -16.41 -17.87 -13.82
N SER A 182 -16.28 -17.09 -12.75
CA SER A 182 -17.14 -15.93 -12.46
C SER A 182 -16.88 -14.72 -13.36
N SER A 183 -17.82 -13.79 -13.34
CA SER A 183 -17.78 -12.48 -13.98
C SER A 183 -17.51 -11.39 -12.96
N VAL A 184 -16.55 -10.50 -13.25
CA VAL A 184 -16.09 -9.43 -12.36
C VAL A 184 -16.12 -8.09 -13.08
N VAL A 185 -16.64 -7.05 -12.46
CA VAL A 185 -16.50 -5.68 -12.93
C VAL A 185 -15.67 -4.85 -11.94
N VAL A 186 -14.75 -4.03 -12.45
CA VAL A 186 -13.88 -3.16 -11.65
C VAL A 186 -14.02 -1.74 -12.11
N PHE A 187 -14.50 -0.87 -11.23
CA PHE A 187 -14.64 0.57 -11.47
C PHE A 187 -13.39 1.29 -10.96
N GLY A 188 -12.69 1.97 -11.87
CA GLY A 188 -11.42 2.62 -11.61
C GLY A 188 -10.22 1.71 -11.86
N CYS A 189 -9.37 2.10 -12.83
CA CYS A 189 -8.17 1.38 -13.23
C CYS A 189 -6.89 2.08 -12.74
N GLY A 190 -6.90 2.55 -11.49
CA GLY A 190 -5.72 2.99 -10.75
C GLY A 190 -4.94 1.81 -10.16
N GLY A 191 -3.96 2.07 -9.29
CA GLY A 191 -3.12 1.04 -8.68
C GLY A 191 -3.92 -0.09 -8.00
N VAL A 192 -4.93 0.26 -7.21
CA VAL A 192 -5.81 -0.72 -6.54
C VAL A 192 -6.66 -1.48 -7.55
N GLY A 193 -7.33 -0.78 -8.49
CA GLY A 193 -8.19 -1.44 -9.48
C GLY A 193 -7.44 -2.40 -10.40
N ILE A 194 -6.25 -2.02 -10.88
CA ILE A 194 -5.37 -2.91 -11.65
C ILE A 194 -4.99 -4.15 -10.80
N SER A 195 -4.76 -3.98 -9.52
CA SER A 195 -4.43 -5.08 -8.62
C SER A 195 -5.64 -5.98 -8.34
N VAL A 196 -6.86 -5.43 -8.29
CA VAL A 196 -8.12 -6.22 -8.26
C VAL A 196 -8.25 -7.07 -9.52
N ILE A 197 -7.99 -6.49 -10.70
CA ILE A 197 -8.02 -7.20 -11.99
C ILE A 197 -7.05 -8.39 -11.97
N GLN A 198 -5.82 -8.18 -11.50
CA GLN A 198 -4.84 -9.26 -11.34
C GLN A 198 -5.31 -10.32 -10.33
N GLY A 199 -5.85 -9.89 -9.19
CA GLY A 199 -6.41 -10.79 -8.18
C GLY A 199 -7.58 -11.63 -8.71
N ALA A 200 -8.50 -11.03 -9.46
CA ALA A 200 -9.62 -11.73 -10.11
C ALA A 200 -9.12 -12.75 -11.14
N ARG A 201 -8.11 -12.37 -11.94
CA ARG A 201 -7.47 -13.29 -12.90
C ARG A 201 -6.80 -14.46 -12.18
N ILE A 202 -6.06 -14.23 -11.11
CA ILE A 202 -5.41 -15.29 -10.29
C ILE A 202 -6.47 -16.22 -9.69
N ALA A 203 -7.60 -15.67 -9.25
CA ALA A 203 -8.74 -16.44 -8.73
C ALA A 203 -9.49 -17.26 -9.81
N GLY A 204 -9.18 -17.04 -11.10
CA GLY A 204 -9.76 -17.80 -12.21
C GLY A 204 -11.08 -17.23 -12.73
N ALA A 205 -11.38 -15.94 -12.52
CA ALA A 205 -12.53 -15.29 -13.15
C ALA A 205 -12.47 -15.45 -14.68
N ALA A 206 -13.59 -15.80 -15.31
CA ALA A 206 -13.66 -15.99 -16.76
C ALA A 206 -13.85 -14.66 -17.51
N THR A 207 -14.58 -13.74 -16.90
CA THR A 207 -14.86 -12.41 -17.44
C THR A 207 -14.42 -11.36 -16.45
N ILE A 208 -13.56 -10.43 -16.89
CA ILE A 208 -13.08 -9.32 -16.08
C ILE A 208 -13.26 -8.03 -16.89
N VAL A 209 -14.19 -7.20 -16.47
CA VAL A 209 -14.51 -5.92 -17.12
C VAL A 209 -13.88 -4.77 -16.34
N ALA A 210 -13.00 -4.03 -16.99
CA ALA A 210 -12.41 -2.81 -16.48
C ALA A 210 -13.23 -1.60 -16.92
N VAL A 211 -13.56 -0.71 -16.00
CA VAL A 211 -14.30 0.53 -16.27
C VAL A 211 -13.49 1.73 -15.81
N ASP A 212 -13.16 2.65 -16.73
CA ASP A 212 -12.47 3.90 -16.42
C ASP A 212 -12.80 4.96 -17.48
N MET A 213 -12.68 6.23 -17.13
CA MET A 213 -12.91 7.33 -18.08
C MET A 213 -11.71 7.58 -19.01
N VAL A 214 -10.51 7.09 -18.64
CA VAL A 214 -9.24 7.38 -19.31
C VAL A 214 -8.82 6.21 -20.19
N ASP A 215 -8.73 6.43 -21.50
CA ASP A 215 -8.42 5.38 -22.48
C ASP A 215 -7.08 4.66 -22.20
N SER A 216 -6.04 5.40 -21.81
CA SER A 216 -4.74 4.79 -21.49
C SER A 216 -4.78 3.84 -20.30
N LYS A 217 -5.65 4.09 -19.32
CA LYS A 217 -5.87 3.19 -18.18
C LYS A 217 -6.63 1.94 -18.59
N LEU A 218 -7.59 2.06 -19.50
CA LEU A 218 -8.31 0.92 -20.08
C LEU A 218 -7.37 -0.01 -20.85
N GLU A 219 -6.45 0.53 -21.65
CA GLU A 219 -5.43 -0.27 -22.34
C GLU A 219 -4.46 -0.94 -21.35
N THR A 220 -4.06 -0.22 -20.30
CA THR A 220 -3.26 -0.80 -19.22
C THR A 220 -3.99 -1.95 -18.54
N ALA A 221 -5.29 -1.80 -18.24
CA ALA A 221 -6.10 -2.83 -17.60
C ALA A 221 -6.13 -4.14 -18.41
N LYS A 222 -6.23 -4.06 -19.74
CA LYS A 222 -6.14 -5.22 -20.63
C LYS A 222 -4.79 -5.95 -20.50
N THR A 223 -3.70 -5.18 -20.42
CA THR A 223 -2.35 -5.75 -20.25
C THR A 223 -2.23 -6.55 -18.94
N PHE A 224 -2.92 -6.13 -17.90
CA PHE A 224 -2.92 -6.80 -16.58
C PHE A 224 -3.99 -7.89 -16.42
N GLY A 225 -4.84 -8.11 -17.43
CA GLY A 225 -5.74 -9.27 -17.45
C GLY A 225 -7.22 -8.98 -17.52
N ALA A 226 -7.63 -7.72 -17.72
CA ALA A 226 -9.01 -7.44 -18.06
C ALA A 226 -9.36 -8.06 -19.43
N THR A 227 -10.43 -8.83 -19.48
CA THR A 227 -10.95 -9.43 -20.72
C THR A 227 -11.65 -8.38 -21.58
N HIS A 228 -12.28 -7.42 -20.92
CA HIS A 228 -12.98 -6.28 -21.53
C HIS A 228 -12.62 -5.00 -20.81
N ALA A 229 -12.65 -3.89 -21.56
CA ALA A 229 -12.40 -2.57 -20.99
C ALA A 229 -13.31 -1.57 -21.69
N VAL A 230 -14.04 -0.78 -20.91
CA VAL A 230 -15.11 0.08 -21.42
C VAL A 230 -15.20 1.37 -20.60
N LYS A 231 -15.64 2.46 -21.25
CA LYS A 231 -16.05 3.66 -20.54
C LYS A 231 -17.40 3.46 -19.86
N PRO A 232 -17.74 4.26 -18.83
CA PRO A 232 -19.00 4.08 -18.10
C PRO A 232 -20.24 4.03 -18.99
N GLU A 233 -20.27 4.80 -20.08
CA GLU A 233 -21.42 4.91 -21.00
C GLU A 233 -21.70 3.59 -21.75
N GLY A 234 -20.67 2.76 -21.98
CA GLY A 234 -20.81 1.47 -22.68
C GLY A 234 -21.03 0.29 -21.76
N LEU A 235 -21.05 0.49 -20.44
CA LEU A 235 -21.11 -0.63 -19.50
C LEU A 235 -22.44 -1.39 -19.53
N GLU A 236 -23.56 -0.69 -19.66
CA GLU A 236 -24.89 -1.33 -19.65
C GLU A 236 -25.08 -2.27 -20.87
N ASP A 237 -24.62 -1.86 -22.05
CA ASP A 237 -24.68 -2.69 -23.25
C ASP A 237 -23.80 -3.93 -23.08
N LEU A 238 -22.57 -3.72 -22.59
CA LEU A 238 -21.62 -4.81 -22.37
C LEU A 238 -22.08 -5.78 -21.27
N LYS A 239 -22.70 -5.27 -20.20
CA LYS A 239 -23.32 -6.09 -19.15
C LYS A 239 -24.41 -6.98 -19.73
N GLY A 240 -25.32 -6.43 -20.55
CA GLY A 240 -26.36 -7.18 -21.22
C GLY A 240 -25.82 -8.32 -22.09
N GLU A 241 -24.76 -8.06 -22.83
CA GLU A 241 -24.08 -9.03 -23.69
C GLU A 241 -23.39 -10.16 -22.89
N LEU A 242 -22.62 -9.80 -21.85
CA LEU A 242 -21.77 -10.75 -21.10
C LEU A 242 -22.50 -11.56 -20.03
N THR A 243 -23.62 -11.06 -19.51
CA THR A 243 -24.31 -11.65 -18.34
C THR A 243 -25.77 -12.02 -18.63
N ALA A 244 -26.20 -11.96 -19.88
CA ALA A 244 -27.61 -12.14 -20.26
C ALA A 244 -28.57 -11.21 -19.48
N GLY A 245 -28.07 -10.10 -18.93
CA GLY A 245 -28.82 -9.12 -18.17
C GLY A 245 -28.86 -9.33 -16.66
N ASP A 246 -28.37 -10.45 -16.14
CA ASP A 246 -28.40 -10.79 -14.70
C ASP A 246 -27.41 -9.94 -13.87
N GLY A 247 -26.38 -9.36 -14.51
CA GLY A 247 -25.33 -8.59 -13.84
C GLY A 247 -24.08 -9.41 -13.56
N PHE A 248 -23.05 -8.75 -13.04
CA PHE A 248 -21.78 -9.40 -12.71
C PHE A 248 -21.86 -10.10 -11.35
N ASP A 249 -21.13 -11.21 -11.18
CA ASP A 249 -21.06 -11.93 -9.91
C ASP A 249 -20.34 -11.09 -8.83
N TYR A 250 -19.37 -10.30 -9.24
CA TYR A 250 -18.60 -9.43 -8.33
C TYR A 250 -18.41 -8.03 -8.93
N ALA A 251 -18.56 -7.01 -8.08
CA ALA A 251 -18.27 -5.63 -8.44
C ALA A 251 -17.31 -5.01 -7.43
N PHE A 252 -16.28 -4.35 -7.93
CA PHE A 252 -15.29 -3.65 -7.12
C PHE A 252 -15.28 -2.16 -7.49
N GLU A 253 -15.35 -1.33 -6.48
CA GLU A 253 -15.19 0.11 -6.57
C GLU A 253 -13.76 0.48 -6.10
N ALA A 254 -12.98 1.13 -6.97
CA ALA A 254 -11.61 1.55 -6.71
C ALA A 254 -11.32 2.99 -7.20
N ILE A 255 -12.36 3.84 -7.23
CA ILE A 255 -12.27 5.27 -7.57
C ILE A 255 -12.15 6.10 -6.29
N GLY A 256 -12.90 5.71 -5.24
CA GLY A 256 -12.95 6.40 -3.96
C GLY A 256 -13.85 7.65 -3.97
N LEU A 257 -14.77 7.72 -4.89
CA LEU A 257 -15.79 8.78 -4.95
C LEU A 257 -17.16 8.21 -4.59
N PRO A 258 -18.02 8.99 -3.87
CA PRO A 258 -19.39 8.59 -3.57
C PRO A 258 -20.27 8.52 -4.81
#